data_4c7b3504e461d1e902ae784a38c0f5bb
#
_entry.id   4c7b3504e461d1e902ae784a38c0f5bb
#
_cell.length_a   1.000
_cell.length_b   1.000
_cell.length_c   1.000
_cell.angle_alpha   90.00
_cell.angle_beta   90.00
_cell.angle_gamma   90.00
#
_symmetry.space_group_name_H-M   'P 1'
#
loop_
_entity.id
_entity.type
_entity.pdbx_description
1 polymer ?
#
loop_
_entity_poly.entity_id
_entity_poly.type
_entity_poly.pdbx_seq_one_letter_code
_entity_poly.pdbx_strand_id
1 'polypeptide(L)'
;MKNLLIDALKAMRPHQWVKNILIFAPLMLSYQFLNISSITEAVMAFLAFSLTASGLYIVNDLQDIEADRAHPTKRNRPFASGRLSKNWGISQAVIVLVIAFSIAAYLNPKFLVVQIIYAIISASYSFKLKQVVLLDVSLLAVLYTLRIIAGTFAVSVDLSYWLIVFSIFIFTSLAMVKRVSELYNLKLQGKEEVGGRGYTIYDHEIMSAMGSASGFVSVLVLALYIHDPLTAERYSHPQWLWMIVPSILYWIGRVWILAHRGQMNEDPVVFAVHDKVSYFILLFIGVGVYLAI
;
A
#
# COMPACT_ATOMS: atom_id res chain seq x y z
N MET A 1 30.25 -9.07 -12.75
CA MET A 1 29.61 -7.75 -12.52
C MET A 1 28.13 -7.73 -12.89
N LYS A 2 27.71 -8.21 -14.10
CA LYS A 2 26.29 -8.18 -14.54
C LYS A 2 25.34 -8.91 -13.58
N ASN A 3 25.73 -10.06 -13.03
CA ASN A 3 24.92 -10.81 -12.07
C ASN A 3 24.79 -10.11 -10.70
N LEU A 4 25.87 -9.40 -10.26
CA LEU A 4 25.85 -8.66 -8.99
C LEU A 4 24.85 -7.51 -9.01
N LEU A 5 24.81 -6.72 -10.09
CA LEU A 5 23.84 -5.64 -10.25
C LEU A 5 22.39 -6.13 -10.30
N ILE A 6 22.16 -7.25 -11.00
CA ILE A 6 20.83 -7.87 -11.07
C ILE A 6 20.38 -8.33 -9.68
N ASP A 7 21.25 -8.97 -8.90
CA ASP A 7 20.91 -9.42 -7.54
C ASP A 7 20.74 -8.23 -6.58
N ALA A 8 21.53 -7.16 -6.72
CA ALA A 8 21.34 -5.93 -5.98
C ALA A 8 19.97 -5.26 -6.26
N LEU A 9 19.56 -5.21 -7.54
CA LEU A 9 18.22 -4.73 -7.92
C LEU A 9 17.11 -5.65 -7.38
N LYS A 10 17.29 -6.97 -7.43
CA LYS A 10 16.32 -7.93 -6.86
C LYS A 10 16.14 -7.74 -5.35
N ALA A 11 17.22 -7.42 -4.62
CA ALA A 11 17.15 -7.14 -3.18
C ALA A 11 16.31 -5.89 -2.86
N MET A 12 16.27 -4.90 -3.76
CA MET A 12 15.44 -3.68 -3.62
C MET A 12 13.95 -3.94 -3.86
N ARG A 13 13.57 -5.08 -4.42
CA ARG A 13 12.19 -5.48 -4.73
C ARG A 13 11.38 -4.45 -5.52
N PRO A 14 11.78 -4.01 -6.73
CA PRO A 14 11.07 -2.99 -7.52
C PRO A 14 9.59 -3.33 -7.79
N HIS A 15 9.23 -4.62 -7.87
CA HIS A 15 7.84 -5.06 -8.02
C HIS A 15 6.93 -4.61 -6.87
N GLN A 16 7.48 -4.26 -5.69
CA GLN A 16 6.71 -3.71 -4.57
C GLN A 16 6.50 -2.20 -4.67
N TRP A 17 7.18 -1.51 -5.57
CA TRP A 17 7.03 -0.06 -5.77
C TRP A 17 5.64 0.33 -6.26
N VAL A 18 4.92 -0.61 -6.87
CA VAL A 18 3.52 -0.41 -7.28
C VAL A 18 2.64 0.12 -6.16
N LYS A 19 2.91 -0.23 -4.90
CA LYS A 19 2.17 0.26 -3.74
C LYS A 19 2.35 1.77 -3.52
N ASN A 20 3.46 2.33 -3.98
CA ASN A 20 3.76 3.75 -3.82
C ASN A 20 3.07 4.62 -4.89
N ILE A 21 2.35 4.01 -5.86
CA ILE A 21 1.52 4.75 -6.81
C ILE A 21 0.46 5.60 -6.12
N LEU A 22 0.07 5.25 -4.89
CA LEU A 22 -0.84 6.02 -4.05
C LEU A 22 -0.35 7.44 -3.74
N ILE A 23 0.95 7.70 -3.86
CA ILE A 23 1.54 9.05 -3.73
C ILE A 23 1.00 10.00 -4.81
N PHE A 24 0.60 9.46 -5.97
CA PHE A 24 0.02 10.26 -7.04
C PHE A 24 -1.47 10.58 -6.83
N ALA A 25 -2.15 9.95 -5.85
CA ALA A 25 -3.57 10.18 -5.63
C ALA A 25 -3.91 11.66 -5.36
N PRO A 26 -3.18 12.41 -4.49
CA PRO A 26 -3.44 13.83 -4.29
C PRO A 26 -3.22 14.68 -5.55
N LEU A 27 -2.19 14.38 -6.36
CA LEU A 27 -1.94 15.04 -7.64
C LEU A 27 -3.14 14.92 -8.58
N MET A 28 -3.71 13.72 -8.67
CA MET A 28 -4.88 13.45 -9.53
C MET A 28 -6.13 14.13 -9.00
N LEU A 29 -6.39 14.03 -7.68
CA LEU A 29 -7.60 14.57 -7.04
C LEU A 29 -7.60 16.11 -6.93
N SER A 30 -6.43 16.75 -7.00
CA SER A 30 -6.28 18.22 -6.99
C SER A 30 -6.21 18.86 -8.37
N TYR A 31 -6.39 18.08 -9.43
CA TYR A 31 -6.27 18.52 -10.84
C TYR A 31 -4.91 19.11 -11.22
N GLN A 32 -3.85 18.83 -10.44
CA GLN A 32 -2.51 19.32 -10.72
C GLN A 32 -1.72 18.45 -11.72
N PHE A 33 -2.36 17.43 -12.28
CA PHE A 33 -1.72 16.49 -13.24
C PHE A 33 -1.33 17.11 -14.59
N LEU A 34 -1.69 18.38 -14.85
CA LEU A 34 -1.19 19.17 -15.99
C LEU A 34 -0.03 20.11 -15.61
N ASN A 35 0.28 20.25 -14.32
CA ASN A 35 1.38 21.09 -13.85
C ASN A 35 2.67 20.27 -13.81
N ILE A 36 3.64 20.63 -14.65
CA ILE A 36 4.92 19.91 -14.78
C ILE A 36 5.70 19.91 -13.45
N SER A 37 5.66 21.00 -12.66
CA SER A 37 6.32 21.06 -11.35
C SER A 37 5.72 20.02 -10.40
N SER A 38 4.40 20.00 -10.26
CA SER A 38 3.69 19.07 -9.39
C SER A 38 3.88 17.59 -9.81
N ILE A 39 3.93 17.32 -11.12
CA ILE A 39 4.27 15.99 -11.64
C ILE A 39 5.70 15.60 -11.22
N THR A 40 6.66 16.51 -11.38
CA THR A 40 8.06 16.26 -11.02
C THR A 40 8.21 15.99 -9.53
N GLU A 41 7.55 16.78 -8.68
CA GLU A 41 7.53 16.62 -7.23
C GLU A 41 6.91 15.28 -6.82
N ALA A 42 5.78 14.87 -7.44
CA ALA A 42 5.15 13.58 -7.20
C ALA A 42 6.05 12.40 -7.62
N VAL A 43 6.76 12.51 -8.76
CA VAL A 43 7.71 11.49 -9.22
C VAL A 43 8.90 11.40 -8.26
N MET A 44 9.45 12.53 -7.81
CA MET A 44 10.52 12.53 -6.81
C MET A 44 10.06 11.92 -5.48
N ALA A 45 8.86 12.23 -5.02
CA ALA A 45 8.26 11.64 -3.84
C ALA A 45 8.06 10.11 -3.98
N PHE A 46 7.57 9.66 -5.13
CA PHE A 46 7.44 8.24 -5.46
C PHE A 46 8.81 7.53 -5.40
N LEU A 47 9.84 8.12 -5.97
CA LEU A 47 11.19 7.57 -5.94
C LEU A 47 11.75 7.53 -4.51
N ALA A 48 11.59 8.61 -3.72
CA ALA A 48 12.03 8.68 -2.33
C ALA A 48 11.38 7.59 -1.48
N PHE A 49 10.06 7.41 -1.57
CA PHE A 49 9.34 6.34 -0.86
C PHE A 49 9.74 4.94 -1.33
N SER A 50 9.93 4.77 -2.63
CA SER A 50 10.34 3.48 -3.21
C SER A 50 11.73 3.08 -2.75
N LEU A 51 12.67 4.02 -2.71
CA LEU A 51 14.00 3.80 -2.18
C LEU A 51 13.97 3.53 -0.66
N THR A 52 13.16 4.27 0.11
CA THR A 52 12.99 3.99 1.55
C THR A 52 12.47 2.58 1.78
N ALA A 53 11.41 2.17 1.08
CA ALA A 53 10.88 0.81 1.18
C ALA A 53 11.94 -0.24 0.80
N SER A 54 12.73 0.02 -0.25
CA SER A 54 13.81 -0.86 -0.70
C SER A 54 14.91 -1.00 0.36
N GLY A 55 15.35 0.10 0.96
CA GLY A 55 16.32 0.08 2.06
C GLY A 55 15.84 -0.75 3.25
N LEU A 56 14.56 -0.59 3.63
CA LEU A 56 13.95 -1.36 4.72
C LEU A 56 13.80 -2.85 4.35
N TYR A 57 13.50 -3.21 3.09
CA TYR A 57 13.50 -4.61 2.65
C TYR A 57 14.89 -5.23 2.74
N ILE A 58 15.93 -4.51 2.34
CA ILE A 58 17.32 -4.98 2.46
C ILE A 58 17.67 -5.23 3.93
N VAL A 59 17.37 -4.28 4.82
CA VAL A 59 17.61 -4.44 6.27
C VAL A 59 16.87 -5.67 6.82
N ASN A 60 15.60 -5.84 6.46
CA ASN A 60 14.83 -7.01 6.89
C ASN A 60 15.40 -8.33 6.35
N ASP A 61 15.80 -8.39 5.07
CA ASP A 61 16.40 -9.60 4.49
C ASP A 61 17.78 -9.93 5.11
N LEU A 62 18.54 -8.91 5.55
CA LEU A 62 19.80 -9.11 6.27
C LEU A 62 19.60 -9.70 7.67
N GLN A 63 18.49 -9.37 8.34
CA GLN A 63 18.16 -9.92 9.65
C GLN A 63 17.63 -11.35 9.56
N ASP A 64 16.83 -11.62 8.52
CA ASP A 64 16.14 -12.89 8.35
C ASP A 64 16.97 -13.95 7.60
N ILE A 65 18.29 -13.74 7.34
CA ILE A 65 19.11 -14.63 6.49
C ILE A 65 18.99 -16.10 6.90
N GLU A 66 19.11 -16.42 8.19
CA GLU A 66 19.08 -17.83 8.64
C GLU A 66 17.67 -18.43 8.51
N ALA A 67 16.63 -17.66 8.85
CA ALA A 67 15.24 -18.07 8.68
C ALA A 67 14.89 -18.26 7.20
N ASP A 68 15.35 -17.34 6.34
CA ASP A 68 15.13 -17.41 4.91
C ASP A 68 15.85 -18.60 4.25
N ARG A 69 17.01 -19.02 4.74
CA ARG A 69 17.73 -20.23 4.29
C ARG A 69 16.94 -21.51 4.53
N ALA A 70 16.24 -21.57 5.67
CA ALA A 70 15.40 -22.72 6.02
C ALA A 70 14.06 -22.74 5.26
N HIS A 71 13.66 -21.64 4.61
CA HIS A 71 12.36 -21.52 3.96
C HIS A 71 12.37 -22.04 2.52
N PRO A 72 11.37 -22.81 2.04
CA PRO A 72 11.36 -23.45 0.72
C PRO A 72 11.57 -22.49 -0.46
N THR A 73 10.98 -21.30 -0.42
CA THR A 73 11.04 -20.30 -1.50
C THR A 73 12.00 -19.16 -1.22
N LYS A 74 12.04 -18.65 0.04
CA LYS A 74 12.85 -17.49 0.42
C LYS A 74 14.34 -17.78 0.42
N ARG A 75 14.78 -19.05 0.48
CA ARG A 75 16.19 -19.47 0.35
C ARG A 75 16.85 -18.96 -0.95
N ASN A 76 16.03 -18.61 -1.96
CA ASN A 76 16.50 -18.09 -3.23
C ASN A 76 16.72 -16.57 -3.23
N ARG A 77 16.46 -15.87 -2.10
CA ARG A 77 16.76 -14.44 -1.97
C ARG A 77 18.24 -14.16 -2.06
N PRO A 78 18.69 -13.00 -2.57
CA PRO A 78 20.10 -12.72 -2.83
C PRO A 78 21.02 -12.91 -1.62
N PHE A 79 20.61 -12.50 -0.41
CA PHE A 79 21.40 -12.64 0.82
C PHE A 79 21.33 -14.05 1.40
N ALA A 80 20.14 -14.67 1.43
CA ALA A 80 19.97 -16.03 1.94
C ALA A 80 20.76 -17.06 1.10
N SER A 81 20.76 -16.91 -0.22
CA SER A 81 21.49 -17.76 -1.17
C SER A 81 23.00 -17.50 -1.21
N GLY A 82 23.50 -16.47 -0.53
CA GLY A 82 24.92 -16.10 -0.54
C GLY A 82 25.40 -15.37 -1.80
N ARG A 83 24.51 -15.04 -2.75
CA ARG A 83 24.88 -14.29 -3.96
C ARG A 83 25.31 -12.84 -3.66
N LEU A 84 24.77 -12.24 -2.60
CA LEU A 84 25.21 -10.97 -2.07
C LEU A 84 25.76 -11.15 -0.65
N SER A 85 26.88 -10.51 -0.34
CA SER A 85 27.45 -10.51 1.01
C SER A 85 26.67 -9.58 1.97
N LYS A 86 26.75 -9.85 3.28
CA LYS A 86 26.13 -8.98 4.29
C LYS A 86 26.67 -7.54 4.22
N ASN A 87 27.98 -7.37 4.04
CA ASN A 87 28.62 -6.04 3.95
C ASN A 87 28.10 -5.26 2.73
N TRP A 88 27.92 -5.93 1.59
CA TRP A 88 27.30 -5.32 0.42
C TRP A 88 25.90 -4.83 0.73
N GLY A 89 25.09 -5.69 1.38
CA GLY A 89 23.71 -5.33 1.77
C GLY A 89 23.64 -4.14 2.71
N ILE A 90 24.51 -4.07 3.70
CA ILE A 90 24.59 -2.93 4.64
C ILE A 90 24.93 -1.65 3.88
N SER A 91 25.96 -1.68 3.04
CA SER A 91 26.37 -0.52 2.23
C SER A 91 25.27 -0.08 1.29
N GLN A 92 24.60 -1.02 0.60
CA GLN A 92 23.49 -0.75 -0.29
C GLN A 92 22.30 -0.13 0.45
N ALA A 93 21.92 -0.66 1.62
CA ALA A 93 20.82 -0.13 2.43
C ALA A 93 21.11 1.31 2.86
N VAL A 94 22.33 1.58 3.36
CA VAL A 94 22.73 2.93 3.78
C VAL A 94 22.70 3.92 2.62
N ILE A 95 23.29 3.57 1.47
CA ILE A 95 23.32 4.44 0.28
C ILE A 95 21.89 4.75 -0.19
N VAL A 96 21.05 3.72 -0.30
CA VAL A 96 19.66 3.87 -0.77
C VAL A 96 18.84 4.72 0.18
N LEU A 97 18.98 4.53 1.50
CA LEU A 97 18.28 5.34 2.50
C LEU A 97 18.78 6.79 2.52
N VAL A 98 20.10 7.02 2.44
CA VAL A 98 20.66 8.38 2.35
C VAL A 98 20.10 9.11 1.14
N ILE A 99 20.11 8.49 -0.04
CA ILE A 99 19.53 9.10 -1.25
C ILE A 99 18.04 9.39 -1.04
N ALA A 100 17.27 8.44 -0.50
CA ALA A 100 15.83 8.59 -0.27
C ALA A 100 15.51 9.78 0.65
N PHE A 101 16.22 9.91 1.78
CA PHE A 101 16.00 11.00 2.73
C PHE A 101 16.56 12.34 2.24
N SER A 102 17.61 12.33 1.42
CA SER A 102 18.09 13.55 0.75
C SER A 102 17.06 14.10 -0.22
N ILE A 103 16.43 13.26 -1.05
CA ILE A 103 15.33 13.66 -1.93
C ILE A 103 14.17 14.22 -1.10
N ALA A 104 13.81 13.56 0.01
CA ALA A 104 12.73 14.00 0.88
C ALA A 104 12.99 15.38 1.51
N ALA A 105 14.21 15.59 2.00
CA ALA A 105 14.62 16.86 2.58
C ALA A 105 14.62 18.02 1.55
N TYR A 106 14.97 17.71 0.30
CA TYR A 106 14.91 18.66 -0.81
C TYR A 106 13.48 19.04 -1.17
N LEU A 107 12.55 18.06 -1.19
CA LEU A 107 11.17 18.30 -1.60
C LEU A 107 10.41 19.19 -0.61
N ASN A 108 10.26 18.75 0.63
CA ASN A 108 9.44 19.46 1.63
C ASN A 108 9.71 18.91 3.04
N PRO A 109 9.90 19.76 4.07
CA PRO A 109 10.08 19.29 5.45
C PRO A 109 8.93 18.44 6.00
N LYS A 110 7.66 18.73 5.64
CA LYS A 110 6.50 17.93 6.06
C LYS A 110 6.52 16.55 5.40
N PHE A 111 6.91 16.48 4.12
CA PHE A 111 7.10 15.22 3.42
C PHE A 111 8.19 14.37 4.07
N LEU A 112 9.33 14.98 4.43
CA LEU A 112 10.41 14.30 5.14
C LEU A 112 9.93 13.70 6.47
N VAL A 113 9.17 14.46 7.27
CA VAL A 113 8.62 13.98 8.55
C VAL A 113 7.71 12.75 8.32
N VAL A 114 6.83 12.80 7.32
CA VAL A 114 5.94 11.67 6.99
C VAL A 114 6.76 10.45 6.55
N GLN A 115 7.82 10.64 5.77
CA GLN A 115 8.70 9.56 5.33
C GLN A 115 9.47 8.94 6.50
N ILE A 116 9.91 9.73 7.48
CA ILE A 116 10.54 9.23 8.71
C ILE A 116 9.53 8.39 9.51
N ILE A 117 8.31 8.91 9.72
CA ILE A 117 7.25 8.18 10.42
C ILE A 117 6.96 6.85 9.70
N TYR A 118 6.84 6.87 8.36
CA TYR A 118 6.66 5.67 7.56
C TYR A 118 7.81 4.67 7.77
N ALA A 119 9.05 5.12 7.78
CA ALA A 119 10.21 4.26 7.98
C ALA A 119 10.20 3.60 9.38
N ILE A 120 9.91 4.38 10.42
CA ILE A 120 9.82 3.89 11.80
C ILE A 120 8.70 2.83 11.94
N ILE A 121 7.49 3.15 11.46
CA ILE A 121 6.35 2.22 11.54
C ILE A 121 6.64 0.95 10.73
N SER A 122 7.17 1.08 9.51
CA SER A 122 7.49 -0.06 8.64
C SER A 122 8.56 -0.96 9.23
N ALA A 123 9.61 -0.39 9.86
CA ALA A 123 10.63 -1.14 10.58
C ALA A 123 10.00 -1.86 11.79
N SER A 124 9.29 -1.14 12.67
CA SER A 124 8.63 -1.70 13.85
C SER A 124 7.65 -2.83 13.50
N TYR A 125 6.89 -2.65 12.42
CA TYR A 125 6.00 -3.67 11.87
C TYR A 125 6.78 -4.93 11.49
N SER A 126 7.88 -4.79 10.78
CA SER A 126 8.69 -5.93 10.30
C SER A 126 9.29 -6.72 11.46
N PHE A 127 9.76 -6.03 12.51
CA PHE A 127 10.42 -6.65 13.65
C PHE A 127 9.46 -7.42 14.56
N LYS A 128 8.39 -6.81 15.03
CA LYS A 128 7.58 -7.38 16.10
C LYS A 128 6.07 -7.14 15.96
N LEU A 129 5.64 -5.96 15.51
CA LEU A 129 4.24 -5.55 15.61
C LEU A 129 3.30 -6.35 14.68
N LYS A 130 3.82 -6.96 13.63
CA LYS A 130 3.07 -7.88 12.75
C LYS A 130 2.54 -9.14 13.47
N GLN A 131 3.03 -9.43 14.70
CA GLN A 131 2.60 -10.58 15.49
C GLN A 131 1.38 -10.27 16.38
N VAL A 132 1.05 -8.99 16.55
CA VAL A 132 -0.05 -8.57 17.41
C VAL A 132 -1.34 -8.50 16.58
N VAL A 133 -2.36 -9.25 17.01
CA VAL A 133 -3.69 -9.34 16.38
C VAL A 133 -4.29 -7.93 16.24
N LEU A 134 -4.91 -7.65 15.13
CA LEU A 134 -5.50 -6.38 14.71
C LEU A 134 -4.48 -5.23 14.53
N LEU A 135 -3.41 -5.18 15.32
CA LEU A 135 -2.40 -4.14 15.16
C LEU A 135 -1.68 -4.28 13.80
N ASP A 136 -1.47 -5.51 13.32
CA ASP A 136 -0.83 -5.74 12.03
C ASP A 136 -1.65 -5.15 10.87
N VAL A 137 -2.96 -5.38 10.83
CA VAL A 137 -3.84 -4.81 9.79
C VAL A 137 -3.99 -3.30 9.93
N SER A 138 -4.09 -2.79 11.16
CA SER A 138 -4.15 -1.35 11.43
C SER A 138 -2.88 -0.63 10.96
N LEU A 139 -1.70 -1.18 11.26
CA LEU A 139 -0.43 -0.61 10.80
C LEU A 139 -0.27 -0.68 9.28
N LEU A 140 -0.75 -1.74 8.63
CA LEU A 140 -0.78 -1.79 7.17
C LEU A 140 -1.66 -0.68 6.59
N ALA A 141 -2.86 -0.46 7.15
CA ALA A 141 -3.74 0.63 6.72
C ALA A 141 -3.08 2.00 6.91
N VAL A 142 -2.44 2.23 8.06
CA VAL A 142 -1.65 3.46 8.32
C VAL A 142 -0.52 3.62 7.30
N LEU A 143 0.24 2.56 7.02
CA LEU A 143 1.34 2.61 6.06
C LEU A 143 0.86 2.94 4.63
N TYR A 144 -0.33 2.48 4.22
CA TYR A 144 -0.93 2.86 2.95
C TYR A 144 -1.42 4.32 2.97
N THR A 145 -2.08 4.74 4.05
CA THR A 145 -2.57 6.13 4.23
C THR A 145 -1.42 7.14 4.25
N LEU A 146 -0.29 6.81 4.90
CA LEU A 146 0.90 7.66 4.92
C LEU A 146 1.45 7.96 3.53
N ARG A 147 1.28 7.07 2.53
CA ARG A 147 1.66 7.35 1.14
C ARG A 147 0.82 8.46 0.53
N ILE A 148 -0.48 8.47 0.81
CA ILE A 148 -1.39 9.53 0.34
C ILE A 148 -1.05 10.85 1.03
N ILE A 149 -0.85 10.84 2.35
CA ILE A 149 -0.44 12.04 3.11
C ILE A 149 0.91 12.58 2.60
N ALA A 150 1.86 11.69 2.31
CA ALA A 150 3.13 12.08 1.73
C ALA A 150 2.96 12.75 0.36
N GLY A 151 2.12 12.16 -0.51
CA GLY A 151 1.79 12.76 -1.80
C GLY A 151 1.19 14.15 -1.67
N THR A 152 0.29 14.36 -0.70
CA THR A 152 -0.32 15.67 -0.41
C THR A 152 0.76 16.74 -0.09
N PHE A 153 1.71 16.41 0.77
CA PHE A 153 2.79 17.33 1.12
C PHE A 153 3.83 17.50 0.01
N ALA A 154 4.03 16.47 -0.82
CA ALA A 154 4.96 16.56 -1.95
C ALA A 154 4.50 17.59 -2.99
N VAL A 155 3.21 17.57 -3.35
CA VAL A 155 2.64 18.47 -4.37
C VAL A 155 2.01 19.74 -3.77
N SER A 156 2.24 19.99 -2.47
CA SER A 156 1.82 21.20 -1.75
C SER A 156 0.31 21.50 -1.85
N VAL A 157 -0.52 20.46 -1.77
CA VAL A 157 -1.99 20.59 -1.72
C VAL A 157 -2.52 20.44 -0.30
N ASP A 158 -3.74 20.93 -0.04
CA ASP A 158 -4.37 20.81 1.26
C ASP A 158 -4.73 19.37 1.60
N LEU A 159 -4.50 18.99 2.85
CA LEU A 159 -4.79 17.66 3.34
C LEU A 159 -6.30 17.48 3.55
N SER A 160 -6.92 16.62 2.75
CA SER A 160 -8.33 16.28 2.91
C SER A 160 -8.53 15.26 4.03
N TYR A 161 -9.25 15.64 5.08
CA TYR A 161 -9.63 14.71 6.15
C TYR A 161 -10.53 13.59 5.66
N TRP A 162 -11.41 13.85 4.69
CA TRP A 162 -12.24 12.84 4.05
C TRP A 162 -11.41 11.76 3.35
N LEU A 163 -10.36 12.18 2.65
CA LEU A 163 -9.45 11.26 1.98
C LEU A 163 -8.67 10.39 2.98
N ILE A 164 -8.27 10.95 4.13
CA ILE A 164 -7.60 10.19 5.20
C ILE A 164 -8.56 9.13 5.76
N VAL A 165 -9.79 9.54 6.14
CA VAL A 165 -10.77 8.64 6.76
C VAL A 165 -11.17 7.53 5.77
N PHE A 166 -11.44 7.88 4.51
CA PHE A 166 -11.66 6.92 3.43
C PHE A 166 -10.50 5.93 3.33
N SER A 167 -9.26 6.44 3.31
CA SER A 167 -8.05 5.62 3.17
C SER A 167 -7.87 4.64 4.33
N ILE A 168 -8.10 5.08 5.56
CA ILE A 168 -8.00 4.21 6.74
C ILE A 168 -8.98 3.04 6.61
N PHE A 169 -10.25 3.30 6.29
CA PHE A 169 -11.25 2.25 6.19
C PHE A 169 -11.03 1.32 5.01
N ILE A 170 -10.75 1.85 3.81
CA ILE A 170 -10.52 0.99 2.63
C ILE A 170 -9.26 0.13 2.81
N PHE A 171 -8.15 0.68 3.30
CA PHE A 171 -6.92 -0.09 3.48
C PHE A 171 -6.99 -1.05 4.67
N THR A 172 -7.76 -0.75 5.72
CA THR A 172 -8.09 -1.74 6.76
C THR A 172 -8.84 -2.92 6.15
N SER A 173 -9.87 -2.65 5.33
CA SER A 173 -10.60 -3.70 4.62
C SER A 173 -9.67 -4.55 3.76
N LEU A 174 -8.83 -3.94 2.92
CA LEU A 174 -7.90 -4.65 2.05
C LEU A 174 -6.81 -5.42 2.82
N ALA A 175 -6.33 -4.88 3.95
CA ALA A 175 -5.40 -5.60 4.82
C ALA A 175 -6.05 -6.85 5.44
N MET A 176 -7.33 -6.76 5.82
CA MET A 176 -8.10 -7.90 6.31
C MET A 176 -8.39 -8.93 5.21
N VAL A 177 -8.70 -8.51 3.98
CA VAL A 177 -8.79 -9.41 2.81
C VAL A 177 -7.55 -10.29 2.70
N LYS A 178 -6.37 -9.69 2.81
CA LYS A 178 -5.11 -10.42 2.76
C LYS A 178 -4.99 -11.46 3.88
N ARG A 179 -5.39 -11.10 5.12
CA ARG A 179 -5.35 -12.04 6.26
C ARG A 179 -6.35 -13.18 6.10
N VAL A 180 -7.57 -12.85 5.71
CA VAL A 180 -8.63 -13.85 5.45
C VAL A 180 -8.18 -14.85 4.38
N SER A 181 -7.55 -14.37 3.30
CA SER A 181 -7.00 -15.24 2.25
C SER A 181 -5.85 -16.13 2.76
N GLU A 182 -4.96 -15.59 3.61
CA GLU A 182 -3.91 -16.38 4.26
C GLU A 182 -4.51 -17.49 5.17
N LEU A 183 -5.52 -17.14 5.98
CA LEU A 183 -6.22 -18.09 6.86
C LEU A 183 -6.96 -19.18 6.08
N TYR A 184 -7.62 -18.82 4.98
CA TYR A 184 -8.26 -19.76 4.08
C TYR A 184 -7.27 -20.79 3.53
N ASN A 185 -6.12 -20.32 3.03
CA ASN A 185 -5.07 -21.19 2.51
C ASN A 185 -4.47 -22.12 3.57
N LEU A 186 -4.35 -21.66 4.83
CA LEU A 186 -3.91 -22.49 5.95
C LEU A 186 -4.90 -23.60 6.27
N LYS A 187 -6.19 -23.27 6.29
CA LYS A 187 -7.26 -24.25 6.50
C LYS A 187 -7.19 -25.37 5.46
N LEU A 188 -6.94 -25.03 4.19
CA LEU A 188 -6.77 -26.03 3.12
C LEU A 188 -5.52 -26.91 3.32
N GLN A 189 -4.47 -26.40 4.00
CA GLN A 189 -3.24 -27.14 4.30
C GLN A 189 -3.33 -27.94 5.61
N GLY A 190 -4.47 -27.91 6.33
CA GLY A 190 -4.63 -28.57 7.63
C GLY A 190 -3.80 -27.96 8.75
N LYS A 191 -3.42 -26.69 8.64
CA LYS A 191 -2.68 -25.94 9.67
C LYS A 191 -3.63 -25.01 10.41
N GLU A 192 -3.38 -24.79 11.70
CA GLU A 192 -4.25 -23.98 12.55
C GLU A 192 -3.76 -22.53 12.73
N GLU A 193 -2.44 -22.28 12.65
CA GLU A 193 -1.84 -20.98 12.97
C GLU A 193 -1.04 -20.42 11.81
N VAL A 194 -1.08 -19.08 11.65
CA VAL A 194 -0.22 -18.38 10.70
C VAL A 194 1.18 -18.20 11.32
N GLY A 195 2.17 -18.85 10.76
CA GLY A 195 3.55 -18.73 11.25
C GLY A 195 4.03 -17.27 11.34
N GLY A 196 4.41 -16.84 12.54
CA GLY A 196 4.91 -15.48 12.80
C GLY A 196 3.84 -14.38 12.88
N ARG A 197 2.55 -14.76 13.09
CA ARG A 197 1.42 -13.86 13.31
C ARG A 197 0.53 -14.43 14.40
N GLY A 198 -0.25 -13.57 15.08
CA GLY A 198 -1.10 -13.99 16.18
C GLY A 198 -2.48 -14.53 15.77
N TYR A 199 -2.72 -14.79 14.48
CA TYR A 199 -4.02 -15.26 13.97
C TYR A 199 -4.10 -16.77 13.85
N THR A 200 -5.30 -17.30 14.10
CA THR A 200 -5.69 -18.71 13.93
C THR A 200 -6.80 -18.82 12.88
N ILE A 201 -7.06 -20.04 12.39
CA ILE A 201 -8.15 -20.29 11.44
C ILE A 201 -9.53 -19.94 12.01
N TYR A 202 -9.69 -19.89 13.33
CA TYR A 202 -10.95 -19.53 14.00
C TYR A 202 -11.26 -18.03 13.88
N ASP A 203 -10.26 -17.19 13.59
CA ASP A 203 -10.44 -15.75 13.41
C ASP A 203 -11.01 -15.38 12.02
N HIS A 204 -11.10 -16.35 11.10
CA HIS A 204 -11.51 -16.13 9.71
C HIS A 204 -12.87 -15.43 9.58
N GLU A 205 -13.89 -15.87 10.33
CA GLU A 205 -15.25 -15.32 10.23
C GLU A 205 -15.33 -13.88 10.77
N ILE A 206 -14.79 -13.66 11.96
CA ILE A 206 -14.83 -12.31 12.57
C ILE A 206 -14.00 -11.31 11.76
N MET A 207 -12.85 -11.71 11.22
CA MET A 207 -12.05 -10.86 10.36
C MET A 207 -12.74 -10.56 9.03
N SER A 208 -13.48 -11.52 8.47
CA SER A 208 -14.30 -11.30 7.26
C SER A 208 -15.41 -10.29 7.53
N ALA A 209 -16.10 -10.41 8.67
CA ALA A 209 -17.15 -9.46 9.07
C ALA A 209 -16.60 -8.05 9.30
N MET A 210 -15.55 -7.91 10.09
CA MET A 210 -14.92 -6.61 10.38
C MET A 210 -14.35 -5.95 9.11
N GLY A 211 -13.71 -6.74 8.25
CA GLY A 211 -13.08 -6.24 7.04
C GLY A 211 -14.08 -5.82 5.98
N SER A 212 -15.17 -6.59 5.77
CA SER A 212 -16.24 -6.20 4.86
C SER A 212 -16.98 -4.97 5.36
N ALA A 213 -17.29 -4.90 6.67
CA ALA A 213 -17.88 -3.71 7.30
C ALA A 213 -16.99 -2.48 7.07
N SER A 214 -15.68 -2.57 7.30
CA SER A 214 -14.74 -1.48 7.05
C SER A 214 -14.78 -1.03 5.59
N GLY A 215 -14.83 -1.97 4.63
CA GLY A 215 -14.96 -1.67 3.22
C GLY A 215 -16.25 -0.89 2.89
N PHE A 216 -17.39 -1.32 3.42
CA PHE A 216 -18.66 -0.62 3.20
C PHE A 216 -18.72 0.74 3.90
N VAL A 217 -18.10 0.88 5.08
CA VAL A 217 -17.93 2.19 5.73
C VAL A 217 -17.10 3.13 4.86
N SER A 218 -16.06 2.65 4.17
CA SER A 218 -15.30 3.50 3.24
C SER A 218 -16.16 4.05 2.11
N VAL A 219 -17.12 3.26 1.60
CA VAL A 219 -18.09 3.72 0.58
C VAL A 219 -19.02 4.80 1.14
N LEU A 220 -19.48 4.63 2.38
CA LEU A 220 -20.28 5.66 3.06
C LEU A 220 -19.50 6.96 3.23
N VAL A 221 -18.24 6.89 3.66
CA VAL A 221 -17.36 8.07 3.78
C VAL A 221 -17.18 8.76 2.44
N LEU A 222 -17.02 8.00 1.35
CA LEU A 222 -16.95 8.54 -0.01
C LEU A 222 -18.26 9.25 -0.41
N ALA A 223 -19.42 8.66 -0.11
CA ALA A 223 -20.72 9.28 -0.40
C ALA A 223 -20.90 10.59 0.39
N LEU A 224 -20.50 10.63 1.66
CA LEU A 224 -20.53 11.84 2.49
C LEU A 224 -19.57 12.91 1.93
N TYR A 225 -18.39 12.53 1.48
CA TYR A 225 -17.45 13.44 0.82
C TYR A 225 -18.03 14.06 -0.45
N ILE A 226 -18.71 13.27 -1.29
CA ILE A 226 -19.35 13.76 -2.51
C ILE A 226 -20.51 14.70 -2.19
N HIS A 227 -21.21 14.44 -1.09
CA HIS A 227 -22.34 15.28 -0.63
C HIS A 227 -21.91 16.58 0.05
N ASP A 228 -20.66 16.69 0.50
CA ASP A 228 -20.13 17.87 1.18
C ASP A 228 -20.17 19.09 0.23
N PRO A 229 -20.81 20.22 0.65
CA PRO A 229 -20.91 21.44 -0.18
C PRO A 229 -19.56 21.96 -0.65
N LEU A 230 -18.51 21.92 0.21
CA LEU A 230 -17.17 22.36 -0.15
C LEU A 230 -16.53 21.48 -1.23
N THR A 231 -16.93 20.23 -1.31
CA THR A 231 -16.52 19.32 -2.40
C THR A 231 -17.29 19.62 -3.65
N ALA A 232 -18.62 19.78 -3.56
CA ALA A 232 -19.48 20.05 -4.70
C ALA A 232 -19.10 21.34 -5.43
N GLU A 233 -18.73 22.40 -4.71
CA GLU A 233 -18.30 23.69 -5.28
C GLU A 233 -17.03 23.60 -6.15
N ARG A 234 -16.24 22.53 -6.02
CA ARG A 234 -15.01 22.32 -6.81
C ARG A 234 -15.28 21.75 -8.21
N TYR A 235 -16.51 21.30 -8.47
CA TYR A 235 -16.89 20.62 -9.70
C TYR A 235 -18.02 21.37 -10.41
N SER A 236 -17.95 21.46 -11.74
CA SER A 236 -19.00 22.07 -12.55
C SER A 236 -20.29 21.24 -12.52
N HIS A 237 -20.14 19.93 -12.47
CA HIS A 237 -21.26 18.97 -12.50
C HIS A 237 -21.10 17.86 -11.45
N PRO A 238 -21.17 18.19 -10.14
CA PRO A 238 -20.87 17.25 -9.04
C PRO A 238 -21.76 16.00 -9.03
N GLN A 239 -22.93 16.02 -9.67
CA GLN A 239 -23.82 14.87 -9.77
C GLN A 239 -23.16 13.65 -10.43
N TRP A 240 -22.17 13.82 -11.31
CA TRP A 240 -21.47 12.72 -11.95
C TRP A 240 -20.54 11.96 -11.02
N LEU A 241 -20.11 12.58 -9.91
CA LEU A 241 -19.30 11.90 -8.88
C LEU A 241 -20.05 10.74 -8.22
N TRP A 242 -21.40 10.79 -8.20
CA TRP A 242 -22.21 9.71 -7.62
C TRP A 242 -22.04 8.36 -8.35
N MET A 243 -21.53 8.35 -9.59
CA MET A 243 -21.18 7.11 -10.28
C MET A 243 -20.04 6.34 -9.58
N ILE A 244 -19.20 7.02 -8.79
CA ILE A 244 -18.08 6.41 -8.09
C ILE A 244 -18.57 5.50 -6.97
N VAL A 245 -19.63 5.90 -6.27
CA VAL A 245 -20.15 5.18 -5.10
C VAL A 245 -20.56 3.74 -5.44
N PRO A 246 -21.45 3.46 -6.40
CA PRO A 246 -21.80 2.08 -6.77
C PRO A 246 -20.61 1.32 -7.36
N SER A 247 -19.69 2.01 -8.03
CA SER A 247 -18.49 1.39 -8.61
C SER A 247 -17.57 0.81 -7.52
N ILE A 248 -17.26 1.60 -6.51
CA ILE A 248 -16.43 1.15 -5.37
C ILE A 248 -17.18 0.11 -4.53
N LEU A 249 -18.51 0.29 -4.33
CA LEU A 249 -19.34 -0.68 -3.63
C LEU A 249 -19.28 -2.06 -4.29
N TYR A 250 -19.47 -2.11 -5.60
CA TYR A 250 -19.34 -3.35 -6.37
C TYR A 250 -17.94 -3.94 -6.29
N TRP A 251 -16.89 -3.10 -6.43
CA TRP A 251 -15.50 -3.56 -6.38
C TRP A 251 -15.15 -4.19 -5.03
N ILE A 252 -15.52 -3.55 -3.92
CA ILE A 252 -15.28 -4.06 -2.56
C ILE A 252 -16.03 -5.39 -2.36
N GLY A 253 -17.32 -5.44 -2.72
CA GLY A 253 -18.11 -6.67 -2.61
C GLY A 253 -17.49 -7.81 -3.41
N ARG A 254 -17.02 -7.54 -4.64
CA ARG A 254 -16.35 -8.52 -5.47
C ARG A 254 -15.02 -8.99 -4.85
N VAL A 255 -14.20 -8.08 -4.35
CA VAL A 255 -12.93 -8.41 -3.68
C VAL A 255 -13.18 -9.36 -2.50
N TRP A 256 -14.19 -9.09 -1.68
CA TRP A 256 -14.55 -9.93 -0.54
C TRP A 256 -15.09 -11.31 -0.96
N ILE A 257 -15.89 -11.38 -2.02
CA ILE A 257 -16.35 -12.67 -2.58
C ILE A 257 -15.15 -13.50 -3.08
N LEU A 258 -14.21 -12.89 -3.81
CA LEU A 258 -13.02 -13.56 -4.29
C LEU A 258 -12.11 -14.04 -3.15
N ALA A 259 -11.94 -13.24 -2.10
CA ALA A 259 -11.20 -13.62 -0.91
C ALA A 259 -11.84 -14.82 -0.20
N HIS A 260 -13.16 -14.80 -0.01
CA HIS A 260 -13.91 -15.89 0.61
C HIS A 260 -13.84 -17.20 -0.18
N ARG A 261 -13.75 -17.11 -1.51
CA ARG A 261 -13.59 -18.26 -2.42
C ARG A 261 -12.14 -18.78 -2.50
N GLY A 262 -11.18 -18.16 -1.79
CA GLY A 262 -9.76 -18.51 -1.87
C GLY A 262 -9.11 -18.15 -3.21
N GLN A 263 -9.72 -17.27 -3.99
CA GLN A 263 -9.22 -16.81 -5.30
C GLN A 263 -8.32 -15.58 -5.20
N MET A 264 -7.99 -15.14 -3.98
CA MET A 264 -7.11 -14.01 -3.72
C MET A 264 -5.76 -14.53 -3.20
N ASN A 265 -4.80 -14.73 -4.10
CA ASN A 265 -3.47 -15.26 -3.77
C ASN A 265 -2.41 -14.18 -3.57
N GLU A 266 -2.71 -12.94 -3.94
CA GLU A 266 -1.79 -11.81 -3.91
C GLU A 266 -2.25 -10.74 -2.91
N ASP A 267 -1.37 -9.76 -2.69
CA ASP A 267 -1.74 -8.53 -2.00
C ASP A 267 -2.88 -7.84 -2.76
N PRO A 268 -4.00 -7.43 -2.11
CA PRO A 268 -5.16 -6.85 -2.80
C PRO A 268 -4.86 -5.62 -3.66
N VAL A 269 -3.83 -4.83 -3.31
CA VAL A 269 -3.39 -3.69 -4.14
C VAL A 269 -2.70 -4.19 -5.41
N VAL A 270 -1.89 -5.26 -5.30
CA VAL A 270 -1.26 -5.90 -6.45
C VAL A 270 -2.32 -6.58 -7.33
N PHE A 271 -3.30 -7.24 -6.71
CA PHE A 271 -4.46 -7.81 -7.41
C PHE A 271 -5.20 -6.75 -8.24
N ALA A 272 -5.51 -5.58 -7.65
CA ALA A 272 -6.21 -4.50 -8.35
C ALA A 272 -5.48 -4.04 -9.62
N VAL A 273 -4.15 -4.09 -9.62
CA VAL A 273 -3.31 -3.71 -10.78
C VAL A 273 -3.25 -4.79 -11.87
N HIS A 274 -3.62 -6.04 -11.59
CA HIS A 274 -3.62 -7.12 -12.58
C HIS A 274 -5.04 -7.54 -13.03
N ASP A 275 -6.06 -7.11 -12.30
CA ASP A 275 -7.44 -7.54 -12.52
C ASP A 275 -8.16 -6.69 -13.58
N LYS A 276 -8.64 -7.34 -14.63
CA LYS A 276 -9.34 -6.67 -15.74
C LYS A 276 -10.61 -5.92 -15.30
N VAL A 277 -11.35 -6.47 -14.32
CA VAL A 277 -12.56 -5.83 -13.81
C VAL A 277 -12.22 -4.55 -13.06
N SER A 278 -11.11 -4.55 -12.30
CA SER A 278 -10.60 -3.35 -11.62
C SER A 278 -10.27 -2.23 -12.62
N TYR A 279 -9.72 -2.56 -13.81
CA TYR A 279 -9.49 -1.56 -14.87
C TYR A 279 -10.80 -0.97 -15.42
N PHE A 280 -11.83 -1.79 -15.65
CA PHE A 280 -13.14 -1.29 -16.09
C PHE A 280 -13.75 -0.35 -15.05
N ILE A 281 -13.67 -0.70 -13.78
CA ILE A 281 -14.18 0.13 -12.68
C ILE A 281 -13.39 1.44 -12.60
N LEU A 282 -12.05 1.38 -12.71
CA LEU A 282 -11.20 2.57 -12.71
C LEU A 282 -11.52 3.49 -13.89
N LEU A 283 -11.73 2.92 -15.08
CA LEU A 283 -12.16 3.67 -16.27
C LEU A 283 -13.50 4.35 -16.04
N PHE A 284 -14.48 3.63 -15.48
CA PHE A 284 -15.81 4.15 -15.22
C PHE A 284 -15.77 5.29 -14.17
N ILE A 285 -14.95 5.15 -13.13
CA ILE A 285 -14.68 6.21 -12.16
C ILE A 285 -14.03 7.41 -12.85
N GLY A 286 -13.05 7.18 -13.72
CA GLY A 286 -12.37 8.24 -14.48
C GLY A 286 -13.33 9.01 -15.38
N VAL A 287 -14.28 8.33 -16.03
CA VAL A 287 -15.35 8.98 -16.82
C VAL A 287 -16.24 9.83 -15.91
N GLY A 288 -16.67 9.31 -14.76
CA GLY A 288 -17.48 10.07 -13.80
C GLY A 288 -16.77 11.33 -13.30
N VAL A 289 -15.50 11.24 -12.98
CA VAL A 289 -14.67 12.40 -12.59
C VAL A 289 -14.54 13.39 -13.76
N TYR A 290 -14.25 12.92 -14.97
CA TYR A 290 -14.14 13.76 -16.17
C TYR A 290 -15.41 14.53 -16.47
N LEU A 291 -16.57 13.89 -16.35
CA LEU A 291 -17.88 14.52 -16.56
C LEU A 291 -18.26 15.49 -15.44
N ALA A 292 -17.66 15.35 -14.26
CA ALA A 292 -17.90 16.24 -13.12
C ALA A 292 -17.12 17.55 -13.21
N ILE A 293 -15.96 17.54 -13.88
CA ILE A 293 -15.11 18.73 -14.10
C ILE A 293 -15.79 19.70 -15.09
#